data_87c60c4a6641bbe3ceec8b52b8a42afc
#
_entry.id   87c60c4a6641bbe3ceec8b52b8a42afc
#
_cell.length_a   1.000
_cell.length_b   1.000
_cell.length_c   1.000
_cell.angle_alpha   90.00
_cell.angle_beta   90.00
_cell.angle_gamma   90.00
#
_symmetry.space_group_name_H-M   'P 1'
#
loop_
_entity.id
_entity.type
_entity.pdbx_description
1 polymer ?
#
loop_
_entity_poly.entity_id
_entity_poly.type
_entity_poly.pdbx_seq_one_letter_code
_entity_poly.pdbx_strand_id
1 'polypeptide(L)'
;IFGMNDMGLSADTFGQYFSRLVDLIQKSHPDADIYVQAVLPVTELKEQSGAANGFSLAHVKEFNEALMQVCVDKQIWYLDIPETLVDEKGYLLDDASWDGVHLNASYCRTWLDYLLCHVVLPEDYNGEYDVPTGYHPGDVVVDGVTVYDFMPAN
;
A
#
# COMPACT_ATOMS: atom_id res chain seq x y z
N ILE A 1 -1.97 -6.54 2.28
CA ILE A 1 -2.16 -6.18 0.87
C ILE A 1 -3.09 -7.20 0.26
N PHE A 2 -4.18 -6.72 -0.34
CA PHE A 2 -5.13 -7.53 -1.10
C PHE A 2 -5.06 -7.10 -2.57
N GLY A 3 -5.53 -7.95 -3.48
CA GLY A 3 -5.70 -7.62 -4.89
C GLY A 3 -4.80 -8.41 -5.85
N MET A 4 -3.53 -8.66 -5.53
CA MET A 4 -2.63 -9.40 -6.41
C MET A 4 -3.16 -10.79 -6.79
N ASN A 5 -3.77 -11.50 -5.84
CA ASN A 5 -4.34 -12.83 -6.08
C ASN A 5 -5.77 -12.79 -6.65
N ASP A 6 -6.35 -11.60 -6.77
CA ASP A 6 -7.73 -11.39 -7.20
C ASP A 6 -7.82 -10.89 -8.66
N MET A 7 -6.70 -10.81 -9.37
CA MET A 7 -6.62 -10.30 -10.74
C MET A 7 -7.43 -11.08 -11.79
N GLY A 8 -8.03 -12.21 -11.40
CA GLY A 8 -9.03 -12.92 -12.21
C GLY A 8 -10.44 -12.33 -12.12
N LEU A 9 -10.69 -11.39 -11.22
CA LEU A 9 -11.96 -10.70 -11.09
C LEU A 9 -12.01 -9.45 -11.98
N SER A 10 -13.22 -8.93 -12.22
CA SER A 10 -13.34 -7.56 -12.72
C SER A 10 -13.07 -6.57 -11.57
N ALA A 11 -12.58 -5.37 -11.90
CA ALA A 11 -12.33 -4.31 -10.92
C ALA A 11 -13.61 -3.94 -10.13
N ASP A 12 -14.76 -3.93 -10.80
CA ASP A 12 -16.08 -3.70 -10.15
C ASP A 12 -16.40 -4.77 -9.09
N THR A 13 -16.25 -6.05 -9.45
CA THR A 13 -16.48 -7.16 -8.50
C THR A 13 -15.50 -7.11 -7.33
N PHE A 14 -14.24 -6.84 -7.60
CA PHE A 14 -13.22 -6.68 -6.57
C PHE A 14 -13.55 -5.51 -5.63
N GLY A 15 -13.89 -4.35 -6.16
CA GLY A 15 -14.29 -3.18 -5.38
C GLY A 15 -15.50 -3.44 -4.48
N GLN A 16 -16.52 -4.18 -4.98
CA GLN A 16 -17.68 -4.58 -4.19
C GLN A 16 -17.30 -5.49 -3.01
N TYR A 17 -16.42 -6.48 -3.23
CA TYR A 17 -15.97 -7.37 -2.16
C TYR A 17 -15.11 -6.62 -1.15
N PHE A 18 -14.23 -5.73 -1.63
CA PHE A 18 -13.40 -4.92 -0.78
C PHE A 18 -14.22 -3.94 0.08
N SER A 19 -15.23 -3.30 -0.50
CA SER A 19 -16.18 -2.44 0.23
C SER A 19 -16.87 -3.18 1.38
N ARG A 20 -17.30 -4.43 1.13
CA ARG A 20 -17.89 -5.28 2.18
C ARG A 20 -16.89 -5.64 3.28
N LEU A 21 -15.64 -5.91 2.92
CA LEU A 21 -14.58 -6.17 3.90
C LEU A 21 -14.39 -4.94 4.80
N VAL A 22 -14.33 -3.74 4.22
CA VAL A 22 -14.20 -2.49 4.98
C VAL A 22 -15.40 -2.29 5.92
N ASP A 23 -16.63 -2.55 5.47
CA ASP A 23 -17.82 -2.47 6.34
C ASP A 23 -17.72 -3.39 7.56
N LEU A 24 -17.18 -4.59 7.37
CA LEU A 24 -16.98 -5.53 8.49
C LEU A 24 -15.91 -5.05 9.47
N ILE A 25 -14.81 -4.47 8.95
CA ILE A 25 -13.75 -3.91 9.79
C ILE A 25 -14.27 -2.71 10.57
N GLN A 26 -14.93 -1.75 9.93
CA GLN A 26 -15.50 -0.57 10.59
C GLN A 26 -16.55 -0.95 11.65
N LYS A 27 -17.34 -1.99 11.38
CA LYS A 27 -18.31 -2.49 12.37
C LYS A 27 -17.65 -3.12 13.59
N SER A 28 -16.56 -3.86 13.41
CA SER A 28 -15.87 -4.56 14.50
C SER A 28 -14.86 -3.66 15.23
N HIS A 29 -14.34 -2.64 14.55
CA HIS A 29 -13.33 -1.71 15.07
C HIS A 29 -13.70 -0.28 14.66
N PRO A 30 -14.75 0.32 15.30
CA PRO A 30 -15.29 1.62 14.87
C PRO A 30 -14.32 2.80 15.05
N ASP A 31 -13.35 2.67 15.94
CA ASP A 31 -12.38 3.71 16.27
C ASP A 31 -11.01 3.48 15.56
N ALA A 32 -10.93 2.50 14.64
CA ALA A 32 -9.67 2.20 13.96
C ALA A 32 -9.46 3.10 12.73
N ASP A 33 -8.27 3.65 12.60
CA ASP A 33 -7.81 4.25 11.35
C ASP A 33 -7.50 3.15 10.33
N ILE A 34 -8.18 3.20 9.20
CA ILE A 34 -8.07 2.19 8.15
C ILE A 34 -7.29 2.76 6.98
N TYR A 35 -6.18 2.11 6.62
CA TYR A 35 -5.35 2.45 5.49
C TYR A 35 -5.39 1.33 4.44
N VAL A 36 -5.74 1.69 3.22
CA VAL A 36 -5.80 0.78 2.07
C VAL A 36 -4.62 1.06 1.16
N GLN A 37 -3.81 0.05 0.94
CA GLN A 37 -2.65 0.14 0.07
C GLN A 37 -3.04 -0.22 -1.36
N ALA A 38 -2.55 0.54 -2.32
CA ALA A 38 -2.67 0.24 -3.74
C ALA A 38 -2.03 -1.11 -4.08
N VAL A 39 -2.56 -1.78 -5.08
CA VAL A 39 -1.96 -2.98 -5.68
C VAL A 39 -0.75 -2.57 -6.49
N LEU A 40 0.39 -3.22 -6.27
CA LEU A 40 1.60 -3.02 -7.06
C LEU A 40 1.43 -3.57 -8.47
N PRO A 41 1.94 -2.89 -9.50
CA PRO A 41 2.02 -3.46 -10.84
C PRO A 41 3.08 -4.56 -10.91
N VAL A 42 3.12 -5.28 -12.03
CA VAL A 42 4.22 -6.18 -12.37
C VAL A 42 5.29 -5.44 -13.19
N THR A 43 6.47 -6.05 -13.40
CA THR A 43 7.47 -5.50 -14.31
C THR A 43 6.99 -5.57 -15.77
N GLU A 44 7.50 -4.68 -16.64
CA GLU A 44 7.15 -4.68 -18.07
C GLU A 44 7.49 -6.02 -18.71
N LEU A 45 8.65 -6.62 -18.38
CA LEU A 45 9.05 -7.93 -18.87
C LEU A 45 8.07 -9.04 -18.47
N LYS A 46 7.53 -8.98 -17.26
CA LYS A 46 6.55 -9.96 -16.78
C LYS A 46 5.26 -9.88 -17.59
N GLU A 47 4.74 -8.70 -17.82
CA GLU A 47 3.54 -8.51 -18.65
C GLU A 47 3.77 -8.99 -20.08
N GLN A 48 4.89 -8.59 -20.73
CA GLN A 48 5.23 -8.97 -22.09
C GLN A 48 5.45 -10.48 -22.27
N SER A 49 5.83 -11.19 -21.23
CA SER A 49 6.02 -12.65 -21.28
C SER A 49 4.71 -13.43 -21.50
N GLY A 50 3.56 -12.78 -21.35
CA GLY A 50 2.24 -13.42 -21.39
C GLY A 50 1.96 -14.34 -20.19
N ALA A 51 2.92 -14.48 -19.26
CA ALA A 51 2.78 -15.29 -18.05
C ALA A 51 2.09 -14.52 -16.90
N ALA A 52 1.57 -13.37 -17.21
CA ALA A 52 1.03 -12.47 -16.18
C ALA A 52 -0.45 -12.73 -15.84
N ASN A 53 -1.11 -13.74 -16.40
CA ASN A 53 -2.44 -14.25 -16.00
C ASN A 53 -3.44 -13.15 -15.50
N GLY A 54 -3.63 -12.08 -16.27
CA GLY A 54 -4.46 -10.94 -15.89
C GLY A 54 -3.73 -9.78 -15.19
N PHE A 55 -2.44 -9.92 -14.90
CA PHE A 55 -1.60 -8.84 -14.33
C PHE A 55 -1.15 -7.84 -15.43
N SER A 56 -2.08 -7.24 -16.13
CA SER A 56 -1.72 -6.12 -17.00
C SER A 56 -1.67 -4.82 -16.21
N LEU A 57 -0.80 -3.90 -16.61
CA LEU A 57 -0.73 -2.56 -16.01
C LEU A 57 -2.10 -1.86 -16.06
N ALA A 58 -2.83 -2.02 -17.15
CA ALA A 58 -4.17 -1.47 -17.31
C ALA A 58 -5.13 -2.02 -16.24
N HIS A 59 -5.12 -3.34 -16.03
CA HIS A 59 -6.01 -3.98 -15.06
C HIS A 59 -5.65 -3.61 -13.60
N VAL A 60 -4.36 -3.51 -13.29
CA VAL A 60 -3.91 -3.00 -11.97
C VAL A 60 -4.41 -1.58 -11.73
N LYS A 61 -4.36 -0.71 -12.75
CA LYS A 61 -4.91 0.65 -12.64
C LYS A 61 -6.42 0.65 -12.37
N GLU A 62 -7.19 -0.19 -13.07
CA GLU A 62 -8.63 -0.34 -12.82
C GLU A 62 -8.91 -0.81 -11.38
N PHE A 63 -8.12 -1.74 -10.86
CA PHE A 63 -8.23 -2.20 -9.47
C PHE A 63 -7.93 -1.09 -8.48
N ASN A 64 -6.87 -0.31 -8.71
CA ASN A 64 -6.50 0.80 -7.84
C ASN A 64 -7.52 1.93 -7.88
N GLU A 65 -8.12 2.21 -9.03
CA GLU A 65 -9.25 3.14 -9.15
C GLU A 65 -10.45 2.66 -8.33
N ALA A 66 -10.78 1.36 -8.39
CA ALA A 66 -11.86 0.78 -7.59
C ALA A 66 -11.56 0.86 -6.07
N LEU A 67 -10.32 0.58 -5.65
CA LEU A 67 -9.90 0.73 -4.24
C LEU A 67 -9.99 2.18 -3.78
N MET A 68 -9.51 3.12 -4.58
CA MET A 68 -9.57 4.55 -4.27
C MET A 68 -11.03 5.00 -4.12
N GLN A 69 -11.93 4.55 -5.00
CA GLN A 69 -13.35 4.86 -4.89
C GLN A 69 -13.95 4.31 -3.58
N VAL A 70 -13.60 3.08 -3.19
CA VAL A 70 -14.02 2.52 -1.90
C VAL A 70 -13.50 3.38 -0.74
N CYS A 71 -12.25 3.85 -0.80
CA CYS A 71 -11.70 4.70 0.24
C CYS A 71 -12.47 6.02 0.37
N VAL A 72 -12.84 6.64 -0.75
CA VAL A 72 -13.66 7.86 -0.77
C VAL A 72 -15.04 7.59 -0.16
N ASP A 73 -15.72 6.53 -0.61
CA ASP A 73 -17.08 6.19 -0.17
C ASP A 73 -17.15 5.83 1.32
N LYS A 74 -16.08 5.21 1.85
CA LYS A 74 -15.98 4.77 3.25
C LYS A 74 -15.29 5.77 4.17
N GLN A 75 -14.77 6.88 3.61
CA GLN A 75 -14.00 7.90 4.35
C GLN A 75 -12.79 7.29 5.10
N ILE A 76 -12.00 6.49 4.39
CA ILE A 76 -10.77 5.86 4.86
C ILE A 76 -9.59 6.26 3.98
N TRP A 77 -8.38 5.96 4.42
CA TRP A 77 -7.16 6.44 3.77
C TRP A 77 -6.69 5.51 2.65
N TYR A 78 -6.31 6.11 1.51
CA TYR A 78 -5.67 5.40 0.39
C TYR A 78 -4.18 5.72 0.35
N LEU A 79 -3.34 4.69 0.18
CA LEU A 79 -1.89 4.79 0.12
C LEU A 79 -1.40 4.35 -1.26
N ASP A 80 -0.89 5.30 -2.04
CA ASP A 80 -0.36 5.06 -3.40
C ASP A 80 1.11 4.63 -3.36
N ILE A 81 1.39 3.50 -2.72
CA ILE A 81 2.75 2.95 -2.61
C ILE A 81 3.43 2.75 -3.98
N PRO A 82 2.74 2.35 -5.06
CA PRO A 82 3.32 2.26 -6.40
C PRO A 82 4.14 3.48 -6.81
N GLU A 83 3.77 4.69 -6.42
CA GLU A 83 4.49 5.91 -6.82
C GLU A 83 6.00 5.87 -6.50
N THR A 84 6.42 5.09 -5.50
CA THR A 84 7.83 4.96 -5.09
C THR A 84 8.57 3.78 -5.73
N LEU A 85 7.84 2.90 -6.40
CA LEU A 85 8.32 1.59 -6.84
C LEU A 85 8.17 1.35 -8.35
N VAL A 86 7.66 2.34 -9.09
CA VAL A 86 7.40 2.21 -10.52
C VAL A 86 8.32 3.09 -11.36
N ASP A 87 8.50 2.68 -12.62
CA ASP A 87 9.19 3.47 -13.63
C ASP A 87 8.29 4.57 -14.23
N GLU A 88 8.81 5.34 -15.18
CA GLU A 88 8.08 6.41 -15.87
C GLU A 88 6.85 5.94 -16.65
N LYS A 89 6.77 4.65 -16.98
CA LYS A 89 5.61 4.05 -17.65
C LYS A 89 4.57 3.54 -16.67
N GLY A 90 4.93 3.39 -15.39
CA GLY A 90 4.10 2.88 -14.32
C GLY A 90 4.24 1.36 -14.08
N TYR A 91 5.25 0.71 -14.65
CA TYR A 91 5.59 -0.69 -14.33
C TYR A 91 6.46 -0.76 -13.09
N LEU A 92 6.38 -1.87 -12.35
CA LEU A 92 7.30 -2.14 -11.26
C LEU A 92 8.74 -2.10 -11.79
N LEU A 93 9.64 -1.43 -11.06
CA LEU A 93 11.07 -1.39 -11.39
C LEU A 93 11.63 -2.81 -11.56
N ASP A 94 12.39 -3.06 -12.61
CA ASP A 94 12.91 -4.41 -12.94
C ASP A 94 13.79 -4.98 -11.82
N ASP A 95 14.56 -4.15 -11.14
CA ASP A 95 15.43 -4.55 -10.04
C ASP A 95 14.67 -4.65 -8.69
N ALA A 96 13.43 -4.17 -8.64
CA ALA A 96 12.58 -4.30 -7.46
C ALA A 96 12.00 -5.71 -7.27
N SER A 97 12.07 -6.57 -8.30
CA SER A 97 11.48 -7.91 -8.26
C SER A 97 12.38 -8.94 -8.93
N TRP A 98 12.46 -10.12 -8.32
CA TRP A 98 13.22 -11.26 -8.88
C TRP A 98 12.39 -12.12 -9.86
N ASP A 99 11.08 -12.04 -9.81
CA ASP A 99 10.17 -12.81 -10.68
C ASP A 99 9.19 -11.94 -11.46
N GLY A 100 9.32 -10.63 -11.31
CA GLY A 100 8.48 -9.63 -11.93
C GLY A 100 7.17 -9.33 -11.18
N VAL A 101 6.94 -9.94 -10.02
CA VAL A 101 5.72 -9.79 -9.20
C VAL A 101 6.02 -9.47 -7.75
N HIS A 102 6.92 -10.26 -7.11
CA HIS A 102 7.20 -10.15 -5.69
C HIS A 102 8.39 -9.21 -5.44
N LEU A 103 8.24 -8.31 -4.48
CA LEU A 103 9.31 -7.38 -4.11
C LEU A 103 10.51 -8.09 -3.52
N ASN A 104 11.70 -7.64 -3.94
CA ASN A 104 12.95 -7.97 -3.29
C ASN A 104 12.99 -7.35 -1.88
N ALA A 105 13.66 -8.01 -0.95
CA ALA A 105 13.76 -7.55 0.44
C ALA A 105 14.34 -6.13 0.57
N SER A 106 15.27 -5.74 -0.33
CA SER A 106 15.81 -4.37 -0.37
C SER A 106 14.75 -3.30 -0.61
N TYR A 107 13.74 -3.59 -1.42
CA TYR A 107 12.64 -2.67 -1.73
C TYR A 107 11.50 -2.70 -0.69
N CYS A 108 11.44 -3.73 0.16
CA CYS A 108 10.54 -3.71 1.32
C CYS A 108 10.86 -2.56 2.28
N ARG A 109 12.11 -2.09 2.27
CA ARG A 109 12.52 -0.90 3.02
C ARG A 109 11.83 0.36 2.48
N THR A 110 11.91 0.62 1.17
CA THR A 110 11.23 1.74 0.50
C THR A 110 9.73 1.72 0.79
N TRP A 111 9.13 0.54 0.74
CA TRP A 111 7.73 0.36 1.09
C TRP A 111 7.44 0.75 2.55
N LEU A 112 8.25 0.27 3.50
CA LEU A 112 8.07 0.61 4.92
C LEU A 112 8.23 2.11 5.14
N ASP A 113 9.24 2.73 4.53
CA ASP A 113 9.51 4.17 4.65
C ASP A 113 8.29 4.98 4.15
N TYR A 114 7.68 4.56 3.03
CA TYR A 114 6.45 5.17 2.54
C TYR A 114 5.32 5.09 3.57
N LEU A 115 5.09 3.92 4.16
CA LEU A 115 4.05 3.74 5.18
C LEU A 115 4.27 4.65 6.39
N LEU A 116 5.50 4.75 6.86
CA LEU A 116 5.85 5.57 8.02
C LEU A 116 5.66 7.08 7.77
N CYS A 117 5.80 7.52 6.51
CA CYS A 117 5.62 8.92 6.12
C CYS A 117 4.16 9.29 5.81
N HIS A 118 3.25 8.32 5.73
CA HIS A 118 1.86 8.53 5.28
C HIS A 118 0.85 8.08 6.33
N VAL A 119 1.12 8.37 7.61
CA VAL A 119 0.16 8.19 8.70
C VAL A 119 -0.50 9.52 9.05
N VAL A 120 -1.77 9.46 9.40
CA VAL A 120 -2.50 10.63 9.95
C VAL A 120 -2.27 10.64 11.45
N LEU A 121 -1.71 11.74 11.94
CA LEU A 121 -1.49 11.92 13.36
C LEU A 121 -2.75 12.49 14.02
N PRO A 122 -3.07 12.08 15.26
CA PRO A 122 -4.13 12.71 16.04
C PRO A 122 -3.90 14.23 16.19
N GLU A 123 -4.99 15.02 16.29
CA GLU A 123 -4.89 16.48 16.46
C GLU A 123 -4.14 16.89 17.72
N ASP A 124 -4.16 16.04 18.75
CA ASP A 124 -3.48 16.24 20.03
C ASP A 124 -2.09 15.61 20.09
N TYR A 125 -1.56 15.16 18.95
CA TYR A 125 -0.22 14.56 18.89
C TYR A 125 0.84 15.57 19.32
N ASN A 126 1.55 15.25 20.41
CA ASN A 126 2.54 16.12 21.04
C ASN A 126 4.01 15.72 20.73
N GLY A 127 4.22 14.80 19.81
CA GLY A 127 5.55 14.25 19.48
C GLY A 127 5.92 13.00 20.32
N GLU A 128 5.05 12.58 21.24
CA GLU A 128 5.22 11.32 21.97
C GLU A 128 4.27 10.26 21.37
N TYR A 129 4.83 9.27 20.72
CA TYR A 129 4.08 8.13 20.20
C TYR A 129 4.14 6.99 21.21
N ASP A 130 2.97 6.54 21.67
CA ASP A 130 2.88 5.32 22.49
C ASP A 130 3.17 4.10 21.62
N VAL A 131 4.45 3.74 21.54
CA VAL A 131 4.89 2.57 20.76
C VAL A 131 4.36 1.33 21.46
N PRO A 132 3.68 0.41 20.74
CA PRO A 132 3.22 -0.85 21.31
C PRO A 132 4.36 -1.56 22.04
N THR A 133 4.06 -2.14 23.21
CA THR A 133 5.01 -2.86 24.05
C THR A 133 5.83 -3.88 23.23
N GLY A 134 7.14 -3.66 23.09
CA GLY A 134 8.05 -4.48 22.29
C GLY A 134 8.72 -3.72 21.14
N TYR A 135 8.26 -2.53 20.81
CA TYR A 135 8.93 -1.60 19.90
C TYR A 135 9.60 -0.49 20.72
N HIS A 136 10.87 -0.27 20.51
CA HIS A 136 11.58 0.87 21.09
C HIS A 136 11.93 1.87 19.97
N PRO A 137 11.85 3.18 20.20
CA PRO A 137 12.13 4.21 19.19
C PRO A 137 13.50 4.11 18.52
N GLY A 138 14.44 3.40 19.11
CA GLY A 138 15.77 3.15 18.54
C GLY A 138 15.87 1.88 17.70
N ASP A 139 14.81 1.06 17.65
CA ASP A 139 14.84 -0.26 16.98
C ASP A 139 14.56 -0.16 15.48
N VAL A 140 13.91 0.91 15.04
CA VAL A 140 13.64 1.19 13.63
C VAL A 140 14.37 2.47 13.25
N VAL A 141 15.54 2.30 12.67
CA VAL A 141 16.34 3.39 12.12
C VAL A 141 16.25 3.34 10.61
N VAL A 142 15.75 4.42 9.99
CA VAL A 142 15.70 4.58 8.55
C VAL A 142 16.76 5.62 8.18
N ASP A 143 17.79 5.22 7.42
CA ASP A 143 18.92 6.09 7.01
C ASP A 143 19.56 6.90 8.15
N GLY A 144 19.66 6.32 9.34
CA GLY A 144 20.20 6.99 10.52
C GLY A 144 19.22 7.89 11.26
N VAL A 145 17.97 7.93 10.82
CA VAL A 145 16.88 8.72 11.39
C VAL A 145 15.90 7.79 12.10
N THR A 146 15.37 8.20 13.24
CA THR A 146 14.37 7.41 13.95
C THR A 146 13.00 7.51 13.29
N VAL A 147 12.10 6.54 13.53
CA VAL A 147 10.73 6.51 12.97
C VAL A 147 9.97 7.83 13.15
N TYR A 148 10.24 8.55 14.23
CA TYR A 148 9.59 9.84 14.52
C TYR A 148 9.97 10.97 13.56
N ASP A 149 11.17 10.90 12.96
CA ASP A 149 11.66 11.95 12.06
C ASP A 149 11.04 11.86 10.66
N PHE A 150 10.34 10.74 10.38
CA PHE A 150 9.57 10.56 9.13
C PHE A 150 8.11 11.00 9.24
N MET A 151 7.65 11.38 10.41
CA MET A 151 6.31 11.91 10.54
C MET A 151 6.28 13.34 9.98
N PRO A 152 5.40 13.64 8.98
CA PRO A 152 5.31 14.98 8.45
C PRO A 152 5.01 15.96 9.58
N ALA A 153 5.78 17.03 9.64
CA ALA A 153 5.45 18.14 10.52
C ALA A 153 4.08 18.69 10.08
N ASN A 154 3.10 18.66 10.98
CA ASN A 154 1.79 19.26 10.77
C ASN A 154 1.91 20.75 10.44
#